data_6dd83ec33b259426b53142d8b8dfb6aa
#
_entry.id   6dd83ec33b259426b53142d8b8dfb6aa
#
_cell.length_a   1.000
_cell.length_b   1.000
_cell.length_c   1.000
_cell.angle_alpha   90.00
_cell.angle_beta   90.00
_cell.angle_gamma   90.00
#
_symmetry.space_group_name_H-M   'P 1'
#
loop_
_entity.id
_entity.type
_entity.pdbx_description
1 polymer ?
#
loop_
_entity_poly.entity_id
_entity_poly.type
_entity_poly.pdbx_seq_one_letter_code
_entity_poly.pdbx_strand_id
1 'polypeptide(L)'
;MVSPVTQPSRHSGLGIESVVPPALPGLSPTSESTKPMSASPIADRWIVLKFGGTSVSRRHRWNTIGQLAKKRADETGGRVLVVVSALSGVTNELTAIADGAADSRERVAALVTRHNEFLAELELGAEVLAERLAALQALLDDPRAASRPLDWQAEVLGQGELLSSSVGAAYLRSNGLDFGWMDAREWLDALPPAPNQTEWSQRLSVNCQWQGGGDFKQRFSAQPTRMLISQGFIARHGDGGTAILGRGGSDTSAAYFGALLGASRVEIWTDVPGMFSANPKDVPDARLLTRLDYYEAQEIATTGA
;
A
#
# COMPACT_ATOMS: atom_id res chain seq x y z
N MET A 1 -13.09 -38.25 36.13
CA MET A 1 -14.18 -37.46 35.52
C MET A 1 -13.87 -36.00 35.78
N VAL A 2 -13.35 -35.30 34.76
CA VAL A 2 -13.12 -33.85 34.82
C VAL A 2 -13.77 -33.30 33.54
N SER A 3 -14.79 -32.47 33.70
CA SER A 3 -15.56 -31.86 32.63
C SER A 3 -14.75 -30.78 31.88
N PRO A 4 -14.93 -30.59 30.58
CA PRO A 4 -14.21 -29.56 29.81
C PRO A 4 -14.84 -28.18 30.01
N VAL A 5 -13.98 -27.20 30.28
CA VAL A 5 -14.32 -25.78 30.34
C VAL A 5 -14.46 -25.24 28.93
N THR A 6 -15.65 -24.82 28.59
CA THR A 6 -15.98 -24.09 27.36
C THR A 6 -15.39 -22.68 27.43
N GLN A 7 -14.49 -22.35 26.48
CA GLN A 7 -14.02 -20.97 26.25
C GLN A 7 -15.05 -20.20 25.41
N PRO A 8 -15.36 -18.94 25.76
CA PRO A 8 -16.20 -18.08 24.93
C PRO A 8 -15.38 -17.47 23.78
N SER A 9 -15.90 -17.60 22.57
CA SER A 9 -15.40 -16.92 21.36
C SER A 9 -15.57 -15.42 21.49
N ARG A 10 -14.47 -14.68 21.62
CA ARG A 10 -14.46 -13.22 21.50
C ARG A 10 -13.89 -12.83 20.16
N HIS A 11 -14.73 -12.47 19.23
CA HIS A 11 -14.40 -11.64 18.06
C HIS A 11 -14.47 -10.18 18.53
N SER A 12 -13.33 -9.61 18.92
CA SER A 12 -13.18 -8.18 19.08
C SER A 12 -12.16 -7.68 18.07
N GLY A 13 -12.63 -7.15 16.93
CA GLY A 13 -11.83 -6.33 16.04
C GLY A 13 -11.53 -5.00 16.75
N LEU A 14 -10.35 -4.89 17.34
CA LEU A 14 -9.85 -3.62 17.86
C LEU A 14 -9.24 -2.84 16.69
N GLY A 15 -9.96 -1.83 16.21
CA GLY A 15 -9.43 -0.82 15.31
C GLY A 15 -8.45 0.09 16.07
N ILE A 16 -7.27 0.31 15.51
CA ILE A 16 -6.34 1.33 16.00
C ILE A 16 -6.85 2.69 15.52
N GLU A 17 -7.10 3.62 16.42
CA GLU A 17 -7.40 5.00 16.07
C GLU A 17 -6.20 5.67 15.39
N SER A 18 -6.48 6.44 14.36
CA SER A 18 -5.55 7.02 13.39
C SER A 18 -4.53 7.97 14.01
N VAL A 19 -3.28 7.81 13.61
CA VAL A 19 -2.22 8.80 13.79
C VAL A 19 -2.24 9.75 12.59
N VAL A 20 -2.40 11.06 12.83
CA VAL A 20 -2.27 12.08 11.78
C VAL A 20 -0.79 12.40 11.62
N PRO A 21 -0.20 12.27 10.42
CA PRO A 21 1.21 12.59 10.21
C PRO A 21 1.47 14.10 10.36
N PRO A 22 2.69 14.51 10.76
CA PRO A 22 3.08 15.91 10.81
C PRO A 22 3.13 16.52 9.41
N ALA A 23 2.99 17.82 9.33
CA ALA A 23 3.14 18.57 8.10
C ALA A 23 4.52 18.31 7.46
N LEU A 24 4.52 18.01 6.16
CA LEU A 24 5.74 17.82 5.37
C LEU A 24 6.61 19.08 5.44
N PRO A 25 7.95 18.96 5.50
CA PRO A 25 8.84 20.12 5.51
C PRO A 25 8.68 20.92 4.21
N GLY A 26 8.35 22.19 4.36
CA GLY A 26 8.11 23.13 3.24
C GLY A 26 6.75 23.82 3.24
N LEU A 27 5.80 23.41 4.08
CA LEU A 27 4.54 24.12 4.27
C LEU A 27 4.62 24.95 5.56
N SER A 28 4.90 26.23 5.44
CA SER A 28 4.81 27.18 6.57
C SER A 28 3.34 27.31 6.99
N PRO A 29 3.02 27.27 8.30
CA PRO A 29 1.68 27.54 8.75
C PRO A 29 1.37 29.02 8.57
N THR A 30 0.53 29.36 7.61
CA THR A 30 -0.12 30.67 7.60
C THR A 30 -1.09 30.72 8.76
N SER A 31 -0.91 31.68 9.65
CA SER A 31 -1.81 31.98 10.75
C SER A 31 -3.14 32.47 10.17
N GLU A 32 -4.09 31.58 9.96
CA GLU A 32 -5.46 31.96 9.69
C GLU A 32 -6.38 31.62 10.87
N SER A 33 -7.06 32.68 11.29
CA SER A 33 -8.18 32.80 12.19
C SER A 33 -9.09 31.57 12.19
N THR A 34 -9.37 31.04 13.37
CA THR A 34 -10.38 30.01 13.66
C THR A 34 -11.79 30.43 13.22
N LYS A 35 -12.09 30.23 11.93
CA LYS A 35 -13.48 30.11 11.48
C LYS A 35 -13.96 28.69 11.81
N PRO A 36 -15.23 28.51 12.26
CA PRO A 36 -15.77 27.17 12.43
C PRO A 36 -15.70 26.45 11.08
N MET A 37 -15.01 25.30 11.04
CA MET A 37 -14.94 24.46 9.85
C MET A 37 -16.35 24.13 9.38
N SER A 38 -16.77 24.69 8.25
CA SER A 38 -17.95 24.23 7.56
C SER A 38 -17.74 22.75 7.23
N ALA A 39 -18.66 21.89 7.63
CA ALA A 39 -18.58 20.46 7.30
C ALA A 39 -18.48 20.34 5.78
N SER A 40 -17.31 19.90 5.28
CA SER A 40 -17.15 19.54 3.86
C SER A 40 -18.25 18.56 3.47
N PRO A 41 -18.78 18.63 2.23
CA PRO A 41 -19.75 17.67 1.76
C PRO A 41 -19.28 16.24 2.06
N ILE A 42 -20.17 15.40 2.55
CA ILE A 42 -19.86 14.03 3.00
C ILE A 42 -19.11 13.25 1.91
N ALA A 43 -19.40 13.53 0.65
CA ALA A 43 -18.76 12.91 -0.52
C ALA A 43 -17.22 13.14 -0.61
N ASP A 44 -16.67 14.15 0.03
CA ASP A 44 -15.25 14.50 0.01
C ASP A 44 -14.44 13.97 1.20
N ARG A 45 -15.05 13.15 2.04
CA ARG A 45 -14.34 12.48 3.14
C ARG A 45 -13.66 11.22 2.63
N TRP A 46 -12.35 11.16 2.80
CA TRP A 46 -11.55 10.01 2.45
C TRP A 46 -11.12 9.21 3.68
N ILE A 47 -11.10 7.90 3.51
CA ILE A 47 -10.41 6.95 4.40
C ILE A 47 -9.42 6.19 3.53
N VAL A 48 -8.18 6.04 3.99
CA VAL A 48 -7.16 5.23 3.33
C VAL A 48 -6.98 3.95 4.14
N LEU A 49 -7.09 2.80 3.48
CA LEU A 49 -6.89 1.48 4.07
C LEU A 49 -5.66 0.85 3.42
N LYS A 50 -4.65 0.48 4.21
CA LYS A 50 -3.48 -0.21 3.68
C LYS A 50 -3.48 -1.67 4.12
N PHE A 51 -3.16 -2.55 3.17
CA PHE A 51 -3.05 -4.00 3.41
C PHE A 51 -1.68 -4.52 2.97
N GLY A 52 -1.01 -5.24 3.87
CA GLY A 52 0.28 -5.88 3.63
C GLY A 52 0.17 -7.15 2.78
N GLY A 53 1.32 -7.69 2.36
CA GLY A 53 1.40 -8.84 1.47
C GLY A 53 0.68 -10.09 1.99
N THR A 54 0.76 -10.37 3.29
CA THR A 54 0.01 -11.49 3.92
C THR A 54 -1.49 -11.30 3.80
N SER A 55 -1.97 -10.06 3.89
CA SER A 55 -3.39 -9.72 3.80
C SER A 55 -3.97 -9.86 2.39
N VAL A 56 -3.15 -9.73 1.34
CA VAL A 56 -3.60 -9.80 -0.06
C VAL A 56 -3.34 -11.15 -0.74
N SER A 57 -2.80 -12.14 -0.02
CA SER A 57 -2.36 -13.44 -0.57
C SER A 57 -3.39 -14.55 -0.44
N ARG A 58 -4.64 -14.28 -0.04
CA ARG A 58 -5.68 -15.29 0.19
C ARG A 58 -7.07 -14.77 -0.18
N ARG A 59 -7.91 -15.61 -0.79
CA ARG A 59 -9.28 -15.28 -1.20
C ARG A 59 -10.13 -14.71 -0.06
N HIS A 60 -10.17 -15.39 1.09
CA HIS A 60 -11.00 -14.94 2.23
C HIS A 60 -10.59 -13.57 2.76
N ARG A 61 -9.32 -13.20 2.63
CA ARG A 61 -8.83 -11.88 3.04
C ARG A 61 -9.29 -10.79 2.08
N TRP A 62 -9.34 -11.07 0.78
CA TRP A 62 -9.93 -10.14 -0.19
C TRP A 62 -11.42 -9.90 0.07
N ASN A 63 -12.17 -10.93 0.50
CA ASN A 63 -13.55 -10.73 0.97
C ASN A 63 -13.60 -9.76 2.14
N THR A 64 -12.72 -9.93 3.12
CA THR A 64 -12.62 -9.00 4.27
C THR A 64 -12.25 -7.59 3.85
N ILE A 65 -11.28 -7.43 2.92
CA ILE A 65 -10.89 -6.12 2.36
C ILE A 65 -12.09 -5.42 1.71
N GLY A 66 -12.83 -6.13 0.88
CA GLY A 66 -14.02 -5.60 0.20
C GLY A 66 -15.12 -5.18 1.18
N GLN A 67 -15.43 -6.05 2.15
CA GLN A 67 -16.43 -5.76 3.19
C GLN A 67 -16.02 -4.56 4.05
N LEU A 68 -14.74 -4.48 4.43
CA LEU A 68 -14.21 -3.39 5.23
C LEU A 68 -14.27 -2.07 4.47
N ALA A 69 -13.82 -2.04 3.21
CA ALA A 69 -13.87 -0.84 2.38
C ALA A 69 -15.31 -0.36 2.21
N LYS A 70 -16.24 -1.27 1.89
CA LYS A 70 -17.67 -0.96 1.80
C LYS A 70 -18.21 -0.40 3.12
N LYS A 71 -17.90 -1.06 4.24
CA LYS A 71 -18.32 -0.61 5.57
C LYS A 71 -17.83 0.80 5.86
N ARG A 72 -16.55 1.11 5.59
CA ARG A 72 -15.98 2.45 5.80
C ARG A 72 -16.61 3.51 4.90
N ALA A 73 -16.87 3.17 3.63
CA ALA A 73 -17.56 4.06 2.70
C ALA A 73 -18.99 4.37 3.18
N ASP A 74 -19.71 3.36 3.65
CA ASP A 74 -21.10 3.51 4.12
C ASP A 74 -21.18 4.27 5.46
N GLU A 75 -20.31 3.96 6.43
CA GLU A 75 -20.23 4.65 7.74
C GLU A 75 -20.01 6.16 7.61
N THR A 76 -19.22 6.57 6.64
CA THR A 76 -18.86 7.98 6.46
C THR A 76 -19.67 8.70 5.39
N GLY A 77 -20.39 7.97 4.56
CA GLY A 77 -20.96 8.48 3.30
C GLY A 77 -19.88 8.95 2.31
N GLY A 78 -18.61 8.70 2.62
CA GLY A 78 -17.43 9.19 1.92
C GLY A 78 -16.86 8.20 0.94
N ARG A 79 -15.55 8.32 0.70
CA ARG A 79 -14.75 7.56 -0.26
C ARG A 79 -13.66 6.76 0.44
N VAL A 80 -13.24 5.65 -0.17
CA VAL A 80 -12.19 4.78 0.37
C VAL A 80 -11.12 4.55 -0.70
N LEU A 81 -9.86 4.74 -0.32
CA LEU A 81 -8.71 4.27 -1.09
C LEU A 81 -8.09 3.07 -0.39
N VAL A 82 -7.99 1.95 -1.10
CA VAL A 82 -7.28 0.75 -0.66
C VAL A 82 -5.89 0.75 -1.28
N VAL A 83 -4.86 0.75 -0.44
CA VAL A 83 -3.45 0.65 -0.85
C VAL A 83 -2.94 -0.75 -0.53
N VAL A 84 -2.38 -1.44 -1.52
CA VAL A 84 -1.96 -2.83 -1.37
C VAL A 84 -0.47 -3.02 -1.65
N SER A 85 0.13 -3.96 -0.94
CA SER A 85 1.47 -4.47 -1.23
C SER A 85 1.40 -5.63 -2.25
N ALA A 86 2.55 -6.05 -2.77
CA ALA A 86 2.69 -7.31 -3.49
C ALA A 86 2.21 -8.50 -2.65
N LEU A 87 1.87 -9.63 -3.27
CA LEU A 87 1.61 -10.88 -2.56
C LEU A 87 2.83 -11.28 -1.71
N SER A 88 2.58 -11.90 -0.56
CA SER A 88 3.62 -12.31 0.39
C SER A 88 4.78 -13.05 -0.31
N GLY A 89 6.01 -12.59 -0.13
CA GLY A 89 7.22 -13.17 -0.72
C GLY A 89 7.52 -12.77 -2.17
N VAL A 90 6.57 -12.18 -2.90
CA VAL A 90 6.79 -11.76 -4.31
C VAL A 90 7.87 -10.69 -4.41
N THR A 91 7.88 -9.71 -3.51
CA THR A 91 8.92 -8.67 -3.49
C THR A 91 10.32 -9.27 -3.32
N ASN A 92 10.48 -10.32 -2.50
CA ASN A 92 11.78 -10.99 -2.33
C ASN A 92 12.27 -11.65 -3.62
N GLU A 93 11.36 -12.30 -4.36
CA GLU A 93 11.70 -12.90 -5.66
C GLU A 93 12.07 -11.82 -6.69
N LEU A 94 11.30 -10.73 -6.74
CA LEU A 94 11.60 -9.60 -7.63
C LEU A 94 12.93 -8.92 -7.26
N THR A 95 13.25 -8.82 -5.97
CA THR A 95 14.54 -8.30 -5.50
C THR A 95 15.68 -9.20 -5.96
N ALA A 96 15.56 -10.51 -5.81
CA ALA A 96 16.59 -11.44 -6.30
C ALA A 96 16.80 -11.31 -7.82
N ILE A 97 15.73 -11.13 -8.60
CA ILE A 97 15.80 -10.91 -10.05
C ILE A 97 16.51 -9.57 -10.34
N ALA A 98 16.12 -8.48 -9.65
CA ALA A 98 16.71 -7.16 -9.82
C ALA A 98 18.21 -7.15 -9.46
N ASP A 99 18.61 -7.92 -8.45
CA ASP A 99 20.02 -8.12 -8.05
C ASP A 99 20.80 -9.04 -8.99
N GLY A 100 20.12 -9.72 -9.92
CA GLY A 100 20.73 -10.53 -10.96
C GLY A 100 20.99 -11.97 -10.55
N ALA A 101 20.04 -12.59 -9.85
CA ALA A 101 20.07 -14.02 -9.55
C ALA A 101 20.25 -14.83 -10.85
N ALA A 102 21.12 -15.85 -10.82
CA ALA A 102 21.39 -16.67 -11.99
C ALA A 102 20.15 -17.44 -12.50
N ASP A 103 19.19 -17.71 -11.61
CA ASP A 103 17.92 -18.40 -11.84
C ASP A 103 16.73 -17.43 -12.07
N SER A 104 17.00 -16.21 -12.56
CA SER A 104 15.96 -15.18 -12.75
C SER A 104 14.81 -15.63 -13.66
N ARG A 105 15.08 -16.42 -14.69
CA ARG A 105 14.04 -16.94 -15.59
C ARG A 105 13.12 -17.95 -14.89
N GLU A 106 13.69 -18.83 -14.08
CA GLU A 106 12.95 -19.79 -13.27
C GLU A 106 12.10 -19.08 -12.21
N ARG A 107 12.64 -18.03 -11.58
CA ARG A 107 11.88 -17.18 -10.62
C ARG A 107 10.71 -16.50 -11.27
N VAL A 108 10.88 -15.89 -12.44
CA VAL A 108 9.77 -15.29 -13.18
C VAL A 108 8.74 -16.34 -13.57
N ALA A 109 9.16 -17.50 -14.05
CA ALA A 109 8.25 -18.60 -14.38
C ALA A 109 7.43 -19.06 -13.14
N ALA A 110 8.09 -19.16 -11.97
CA ALA A 110 7.43 -19.49 -10.71
C ALA A 110 6.43 -18.38 -10.28
N LEU A 111 6.79 -17.10 -10.46
CA LEU A 111 5.89 -15.98 -10.18
C LEU A 111 4.66 -16.00 -11.10
N VAL A 112 4.84 -16.29 -12.40
CA VAL A 112 3.74 -16.45 -13.37
C VAL A 112 2.81 -17.58 -12.94
N THR A 113 3.38 -18.76 -12.64
CA THR A 113 2.61 -19.93 -12.18
C THR A 113 1.81 -19.59 -10.93
N ARG A 114 2.45 -19.01 -9.93
CA ARG A 114 1.81 -18.63 -8.66
C ARG A 114 0.66 -17.64 -8.84
N HIS A 115 0.81 -16.64 -9.71
CA HIS A 115 -0.28 -15.67 -9.95
C HIS A 115 -1.44 -16.29 -10.72
N ASN A 116 -1.17 -17.22 -11.65
CA ASN A 116 -2.22 -17.97 -12.34
C ASN A 116 -2.97 -18.90 -11.39
N GLU A 117 -2.28 -19.59 -10.48
CA GLU A 117 -2.89 -20.40 -9.43
C GLU A 117 -3.77 -19.54 -8.51
N PHE A 118 -3.30 -18.33 -8.18
CA PHE A 118 -4.06 -17.40 -7.35
C PHE A 118 -5.31 -16.85 -8.10
N LEU A 119 -5.20 -16.56 -9.40
CA LEU A 119 -6.39 -16.23 -10.22
C LEU A 119 -7.42 -17.37 -10.20
N ALA A 120 -6.98 -18.63 -10.33
CA ALA A 120 -7.85 -19.80 -10.26
C ALA A 120 -8.51 -19.93 -8.87
N GLU A 121 -7.78 -19.71 -7.77
CA GLU A 121 -8.34 -19.67 -6.40
C GLU A 121 -9.45 -18.61 -6.28
N LEU A 122 -9.26 -17.48 -6.96
CA LEU A 122 -10.21 -16.36 -6.98
C LEU A 122 -11.35 -16.54 -7.99
N GLU A 123 -11.36 -17.60 -8.78
CA GLU A 123 -12.32 -17.86 -9.87
C GLU A 123 -12.28 -16.74 -10.94
N LEU A 124 -11.07 -16.22 -11.23
CA LEU A 124 -10.82 -15.20 -12.25
C LEU A 124 -10.14 -15.82 -13.48
N GLY A 125 -10.41 -15.26 -14.65
CA GLY A 125 -9.76 -15.67 -15.89
C GLY A 125 -8.30 -15.16 -15.98
N ALA A 126 -7.48 -15.87 -16.73
CA ALA A 126 -6.06 -15.52 -16.92
C ALA A 126 -5.87 -14.16 -17.61
N GLU A 127 -6.86 -13.68 -18.36
CA GLU A 127 -6.83 -12.37 -19.04
C GLU A 127 -6.64 -11.20 -18.08
N VAL A 128 -7.05 -11.36 -16.81
CA VAL A 128 -6.90 -10.32 -15.77
C VAL A 128 -5.45 -9.88 -15.59
N LEU A 129 -4.49 -10.79 -15.72
CA LEU A 129 -3.07 -10.53 -15.55
C LEU A 129 -2.23 -10.78 -16.80
N ALA A 130 -2.81 -11.22 -17.91
CA ALA A 130 -2.06 -11.65 -19.10
C ALA A 130 -1.04 -10.60 -19.56
N GLU A 131 -1.46 -9.35 -19.69
CA GLU A 131 -0.62 -8.24 -20.13
C GLU A 131 0.50 -7.91 -19.13
N ARG A 132 0.21 -7.92 -17.83
CA ARG A 132 1.19 -7.65 -16.77
C ARG A 132 2.20 -8.77 -16.60
N LEU A 133 1.77 -10.00 -16.69
CA LEU A 133 2.67 -11.16 -16.63
C LEU A 133 3.57 -11.21 -17.87
N ALA A 134 3.05 -10.86 -19.04
CA ALA A 134 3.87 -10.71 -20.25
C ALA A 134 4.89 -9.56 -20.10
N ALA A 135 4.50 -8.42 -19.51
CA ALA A 135 5.42 -7.33 -19.22
C ALA A 135 6.53 -7.74 -18.25
N LEU A 136 6.22 -8.49 -17.19
CA LEU A 136 7.22 -9.03 -16.27
C LEU A 136 8.22 -9.97 -17.01
N GLN A 137 7.71 -10.84 -17.87
CA GLN A 137 8.57 -11.73 -18.67
C GLN A 137 9.48 -10.94 -19.64
N ALA A 138 8.91 -9.89 -20.29
CA ALA A 138 9.64 -9.04 -21.22
C ALA A 138 10.82 -8.30 -20.57
N LEU A 139 10.74 -7.97 -19.27
CA LEU A 139 11.85 -7.35 -18.54
C LEU A 139 13.11 -8.21 -18.52
N LEU A 140 13.00 -9.54 -18.61
CA LEU A 140 14.16 -10.45 -18.69
C LEU A 140 14.82 -10.44 -20.07
N ASP A 141 14.08 -10.07 -21.10
CA ASP A 141 14.56 -10.00 -22.48
C ASP A 141 14.97 -8.57 -22.87
N ASP A 142 14.75 -7.60 -21.95
CA ASP A 142 15.20 -6.21 -22.11
C ASP A 142 16.74 -6.15 -22.13
N PRO A 143 17.37 -5.44 -23.07
CA PRO A 143 18.83 -5.26 -23.09
C PRO A 143 19.41 -4.74 -21.77
N ARG A 144 18.64 -3.97 -21.00
CA ARG A 144 19.04 -3.46 -19.67
C ARG A 144 19.19 -4.57 -18.63
N ALA A 145 18.58 -5.73 -18.80
CA ALA A 145 18.70 -6.87 -17.87
C ALA A 145 20.15 -7.32 -17.66
N ALA A 146 21.02 -7.13 -18.63
CA ALA A 146 22.45 -7.49 -18.52
C ALA A 146 23.21 -6.54 -17.58
N SER A 147 22.95 -5.24 -17.65
CA SER A 147 23.62 -4.21 -16.83
C SER A 147 22.84 -3.82 -15.57
N ARG A 148 21.56 -4.14 -15.54
CA ARG A 148 20.63 -3.91 -14.42
C ARG A 148 20.68 -2.45 -13.87
N PRO A 149 20.50 -1.44 -14.71
CA PRO A 149 20.47 -0.07 -14.22
C PRO A 149 19.28 0.15 -13.27
N LEU A 150 19.34 1.17 -12.44
CA LEU A 150 18.38 1.38 -11.35
C LEU A 150 16.94 1.61 -11.85
N ASP A 151 16.76 2.16 -13.05
CA ASP A 151 15.44 2.29 -13.69
C ASP A 151 14.83 0.93 -14.02
N TRP A 152 15.61 0.01 -14.58
CA TRP A 152 15.16 -1.36 -14.83
C TRP A 152 14.88 -2.11 -13.51
N GLN A 153 15.74 -1.96 -12.49
CA GLN A 153 15.49 -2.56 -11.18
C GLN A 153 14.16 -2.05 -10.58
N ALA A 154 13.89 -0.75 -10.66
CA ALA A 154 12.64 -0.17 -10.19
C ALA A 154 11.42 -0.71 -10.94
N GLU A 155 11.53 -0.91 -12.26
CA GLU A 155 10.47 -1.53 -13.06
C GLU A 155 10.21 -2.97 -12.64
N VAL A 156 11.25 -3.78 -12.43
CA VAL A 156 11.13 -5.16 -11.93
C VAL A 156 10.44 -5.18 -10.56
N LEU A 157 10.95 -4.39 -9.62
CA LEU A 157 10.42 -4.35 -8.25
C LEU A 157 8.97 -3.92 -8.19
N GLY A 158 8.55 -2.96 -9.03
CA GLY A 158 7.19 -2.45 -9.08
C GLY A 158 6.14 -3.44 -9.60
N GLN A 159 6.54 -4.53 -10.27
CA GLN A 159 5.59 -5.49 -10.83
C GLN A 159 4.74 -6.18 -9.75
N GLY A 160 5.29 -6.39 -8.55
CA GLY A 160 4.58 -7.09 -7.48
C GLY A 160 3.29 -6.40 -7.07
N GLU A 161 3.33 -5.10 -6.83
CA GLU A 161 2.19 -4.29 -6.44
C GLU A 161 1.22 -4.04 -7.61
N LEU A 162 1.74 -3.92 -8.82
CA LEU A 162 0.91 -3.83 -10.02
C LEU A 162 0.09 -5.10 -10.23
N LEU A 163 0.69 -6.28 -10.06
CA LEU A 163 0.01 -7.57 -10.16
C LEU A 163 -1.06 -7.72 -9.06
N SER A 164 -0.70 -7.50 -7.78
CA SER A 164 -1.62 -7.70 -6.66
C SER A 164 -2.81 -6.73 -6.70
N SER A 165 -2.59 -5.46 -7.04
CA SER A 165 -3.66 -4.46 -7.14
C SER A 165 -4.61 -4.75 -8.30
N SER A 166 -4.09 -5.25 -9.43
CA SER A 166 -4.91 -5.64 -10.59
C SER A 166 -5.81 -6.83 -10.27
N VAL A 167 -5.25 -7.87 -9.63
CA VAL A 167 -6.03 -9.01 -9.12
C VAL A 167 -7.12 -8.54 -8.15
N GLY A 168 -6.73 -7.72 -7.17
CA GLY A 168 -7.68 -7.22 -6.17
C GLY A 168 -8.83 -6.43 -6.77
N ALA A 169 -8.54 -5.52 -7.71
CA ALA A 169 -9.57 -4.75 -8.40
C ALA A 169 -10.53 -5.65 -9.19
N ALA A 170 -10.00 -6.65 -9.91
CA ALA A 170 -10.81 -7.59 -10.68
C ALA A 170 -11.69 -8.44 -9.75
N TYR A 171 -11.11 -8.98 -8.68
CA TYR A 171 -11.84 -9.81 -7.72
C TYR A 171 -12.95 -9.05 -7.00
N LEU A 172 -12.66 -7.84 -6.53
CA LEU A 172 -13.66 -7.03 -5.84
C LEU A 172 -14.83 -6.67 -6.77
N ARG A 173 -14.54 -6.37 -8.05
CA ARG A 173 -15.58 -6.12 -9.06
C ARG A 173 -16.39 -7.36 -9.39
N SER A 174 -15.78 -8.54 -9.53
CA SER A 174 -16.49 -9.80 -9.79
C SER A 174 -17.43 -10.19 -8.64
N ASN A 175 -17.17 -9.69 -7.42
CA ASN A 175 -18.04 -9.85 -6.25
C ASN A 175 -19.06 -8.70 -6.09
N GLY A 176 -19.31 -7.92 -7.13
CA GLY A 176 -20.36 -6.88 -7.17
C GLY A 176 -20.00 -5.59 -6.41
N LEU A 177 -18.73 -5.38 -6.08
CA LEU A 177 -18.26 -4.13 -5.45
C LEU A 177 -17.72 -3.17 -6.53
N ASP A 178 -18.19 -1.94 -6.53
CA ASP A 178 -17.77 -0.92 -7.48
C ASP A 178 -16.40 -0.34 -7.09
N PHE A 179 -15.32 -0.99 -7.56
CA PHE A 179 -13.94 -0.58 -7.34
C PHE A 179 -13.28 -0.05 -8.62
N GLY A 180 -12.75 1.16 -8.57
CA GLY A 180 -11.80 1.68 -9.57
C GLY A 180 -10.38 1.21 -9.26
N TRP A 181 -9.58 0.92 -10.31
CA TRP A 181 -8.14 0.69 -10.20
C TRP A 181 -7.38 1.93 -10.65
N MET A 182 -6.30 2.27 -9.94
CA MET A 182 -5.47 3.43 -10.22
C MET A 182 -4.00 3.06 -10.20
N ASP A 183 -3.22 3.59 -11.11
CA ASP A 183 -1.76 3.48 -11.07
C ASP A 183 -1.19 4.56 -10.13
N ALA A 184 -0.51 4.14 -9.07
CA ALA A 184 0.09 5.07 -8.11
C ALA A 184 1.07 6.06 -8.75
N ARG A 185 1.72 5.67 -9.85
CA ARG A 185 2.66 6.51 -10.60
C ARG A 185 2.01 7.69 -11.32
N GLU A 186 0.70 7.69 -11.49
CA GLU A 186 -0.06 8.84 -12.01
C GLU A 186 -0.32 9.89 -10.93
N TRP A 187 -0.11 9.55 -9.65
CA TRP A 187 -0.55 10.32 -8.50
C TRP A 187 0.54 10.62 -7.47
N LEU A 188 1.61 9.85 -7.44
CA LEU A 188 2.75 10.06 -6.56
C LEU A 188 4.01 10.29 -7.41
N ASP A 189 4.62 11.45 -7.25
CA ASP A 189 5.86 11.82 -7.90
C ASP A 189 7.02 11.74 -6.91
N ALA A 190 8.14 11.14 -7.31
CA ALA A 190 9.36 11.20 -6.54
C ALA A 190 9.81 12.65 -6.37
N LEU A 191 10.26 13.01 -5.17
CA LEU A 191 10.89 14.32 -4.92
C LEU A 191 12.15 14.45 -5.78
N PRO A 192 12.48 15.67 -6.24
CA PRO A 192 13.76 15.92 -6.87
C PRO A 192 14.92 15.49 -5.95
N PRO A 193 16.02 14.99 -6.52
CA PRO A 193 17.17 14.54 -5.74
C PRO A 193 17.72 15.63 -4.83
N ALA A 194 17.99 15.31 -3.56
CA ALA A 194 18.72 16.19 -2.67
C ALA A 194 20.24 16.05 -2.92
N PRO A 195 21.06 17.11 -2.65
CA PRO A 195 22.49 17.14 -2.99
C PRO A 195 23.34 15.98 -2.44
N ASN A 196 22.90 15.34 -1.35
CA ASN A 196 23.65 14.27 -0.66
C ASN A 196 23.02 12.88 -0.85
N GLN A 197 22.03 12.73 -1.74
CA GLN A 197 21.43 11.43 -2.02
C GLN A 197 22.27 10.64 -3.01
N THR A 198 22.40 9.32 -2.75
CA THR A 198 23.00 8.39 -3.72
C THR A 198 22.05 8.16 -4.88
N GLU A 199 22.56 7.79 -6.07
CA GLU A 199 21.73 7.40 -7.22
C GLU A 199 20.73 6.30 -6.85
N TRP A 200 21.17 5.34 -6.03
CA TRP A 200 20.32 4.29 -5.51
C TRP A 200 19.10 4.85 -4.74
N SER A 201 19.33 5.77 -3.81
CA SER A 201 18.24 6.36 -3.02
C SER A 201 17.33 7.27 -3.85
N GLN A 202 17.86 7.88 -4.89
CA GLN A 202 17.09 8.71 -5.82
C GLN A 202 16.12 7.89 -6.70
N ARG A 203 16.29 6.57 -6.79
CA ARG A 203 15.44 5.70 -7.57
C ARG A 203 14.73 4.62 -6.76
N LEU A 204 15.42 4.01 -5.78
CA LEU A 204 14.96 2.84 -5.05
C LEU A 204 14.61 3.12 -3.58
N SER A 205 14.66 4.39 -3.15
CA SER A 205 14.26 4.81 -1.80
C SER A 205 13.84 6.28 -1.80
N VAL A 206 12.81 6.59 -2.61
CA VAL A 206 12.38 7.99 -2.81
C VAL A 206 11.36 8.43 -1.76
N ASN A 207 11.35 9.74 -1.51
CA ASN A 207 10.21 10.43 -0.92
C ASN A 207 9.31 10.96 -2.05
N CYS A 208 8.03 11.15 -1.77
CA CYS A 208 7.05 11.51 -2.77
C CYS A 208 6.36 12.84 -2.48
N GLN A 209 5.82 13.42 -3.55
CA GLN A 209 4.96 14.60 -3.54
C GLN A 209 3.94 14.51 -4.67
N TRP A 210 3.09 15.51 -4.80
CA TRP A 210 2.22 15.71 -5.95
C TRP A 210 2.77 16.85 -6.81
N GLN A 211 3.01 16.60 -8.09
CA GLN A 211 3.50 17.59 -9.07
C GLN A 211 2.52 17.85 -10.22
N GLY A 212 1.39 17.17 -10.27
CA GLY A 212 0.45 17.19 -11.40
C GLY A 212 -0.33 18.49 -11.60
N GLY A 213 -0.04 19.53 -10.82
CA GLY A 213 -0.73 20.83 -10.86
C GLY A 213 -2.19 20.77 -10.37
N GLY A 214 -2.70 21.88 -9.88
CA GLY A 214 -4.06 21.97 -9.34
C GLY A 214 -4.23 21.26 -7.99
N ASP A 215 -5.48 21.19 -7.53
CA ASP A 215 -5.83 20.54 -6.28
C ASP A 215 -5.87 19.01 -6.45
N PHE A 216 -4.95 18.33 -5.76
CA PHE A 216 -4.86 16.86 -5.77
C PHE A 216 -6.20 16.21 -5.39
N LYS A 217 -6.78 16.65 -4.28
CA LYS A 217 -8.01 16.09 -3.74
C LYS A 217 -9.17 16.25 -4.72
N GLN A 218 -9.29 17.42 -5.35
CA GLN A 218 -10.33 17.66 -6.33
C GLN A 218 -10.20 16.72 -7.54
N ARG A 219 -8.98 16.59 -8.11
CA ARG A 219 -8.73 15.70 -9.24
C ARG A 219 -8.94 14.24 -8.87
N PHE A 220 -8.49 13.84 -7.70
CA PHE A 220 -8.63 12.47 -7.22
C PHE A 220 -10.11 12.14 -6.94
N SER A 221 -10.86 13.07 -6.37
CA SER A 221 -12.30 12.92 -6.09
C SER A 221 -13.18 12.93 -7.36
N ALA A 222 -12.63 13.33 -8.51
CA ALA A 222 -13.31 13.24 -9.79
C ALA A 222 -13.40 11.80 -10.35
N GLN A 223 -12.69 10.84 -9.74
CA GLN A 223 -12.81 9.42 -10.10
C GLN A 223 -14.27 8.94 -9.92
N PRO A 224 -14.81 8.15 -10.88
CA PRO A 224 -16.23 7.83 -10.92
C PRO A 224 -16.70 6.95 -9.76
N THR A 225 -15.82 6.11 -9.21
CA THR A 225 -16.15 5.15 -8.16
C THR A 225 -15.84 5.69 -6.77
N ARG A 226 -16.64 5.31 -5.77
CA ARG A 226 -16.42 5.67 -4.36
C ARG A 226 -15.26 4.91 -3.71
N MET A 227 -14.98 3.72 -4.20
CA MET A 227 -13.92 2.84 -3.71
C MET A 227 -12.86 2.67 -4.77
N LEU A 228 -11.61 2.94 -4.42
CA LEU A 228 -10.47 2.86 -5.30
C LEU A 228 -9.42 1.91 -4.72
N ILE A 229 -8.68 1.25 -5.58
CA ILE A 229 -7.52 0.44 -5.21
C ILE A 229 -6.30 0.91 -5.99
N SER A 230 -5.17 1.03 -5.29
CA SER A 230 -3.89 1.44 -5.85
C SER A 230 -2.75 0.63 -5.24
N GLN A 231 -1.59 0.72 -5.87
CA GLN A 231 -0.34 0.15 -5.40
C GLN A 231 0.21 0.99 -4.25
N GLY A 232 0.80 0.33 -3.26
CA GLY A 232 1.82 0.93 -2.43
C GLY A 232 3.20 0.82 -3.08
N PHE A 233 4.24 1.29 -2.41
CA PHE A 233 5.64 1.06 -2.73
C PHE A 233 6.19 1.75 -3.99
N ILE A 234 5.36 2.06 -4.99
CA ILE A 234 5.79 2.67 -6.26
C ILE A 234 5.32 4.12 -6.42
N ALA A 235 6.10 4.89 -7.16
CA ALA A 235 5.81 6.26 -7.57
C ALA A 235 6.38 6.52 -8.96
N ARG A 236 6.10 7.69 -9.54
CA ARG A 236 6.72 8.17 -10.78
C ARG A 236 8.05 8.85 -10.47
N HIS A 237 9.10 8.44 -11.15
CA HIS A 237 10.38 9.16 -11.17
C HIS A 237 10.34 10.38 -12.10
N GLY A 238 11.26 11.32 -11.93
CA GLY A 238 11.31 12.56 -12.75
C GLY A 238 11.54 12.34 -14.25
N ASP A 239 12.07 11.19 -14.65
CA ASP A 239 12.21 10.79 -16.07
C ASP A 239 10.94 10.13 -16.63
N GLY A 240 9.87 10.02 -15.84
CA GLY A 240 8.61 9.36 -16.21
C GLY A 240 8.54 7.86 -15.90
N GLY A 241 9.66 7.22 -15.55
CA GLY A 241 9.71 5.80 -15.20
C GLY A 241 9.27 5.51 -13.75
N THR A 242 9.40 4.26 -13.34
CA THR A 242 9.07 3.82 -11.98
C THR A 242 10.15 4.24 -10.98
N ALA A 243 9.74 4.69 -9.80
CA ALA A 243 10.56 4.84 -8.60
C ALA A 243 9.98 4.01 -7.46
N ILE A 244 10.82 3.65 -6.50
CA ILE A 244 10.51 2.78 -5.36
C ILE A 244 10.65 3.56 -4.06
N LEU A 245 9.68 3.44 -3.15
CA LEU A 245 9.69 4.16 -1.86
C LEU A 245 10.59 3.49 -0.80
N GLY A 246 11.21 2.37 -1.11
CA GLY A 246 12.07 1.64 -0.19
C GLY A 246 11.32 0.83 0.87
N ARG A 247 12.02 0.47 1.96
CA ARG A 247 11.46 -0.38 3.02
C ARG A 247 10.22 0.28 3.67
N GLY A 248 9.17 -0.50 3.87
CA GLY A 248 7.90 0.03 4.39
C GLY A 248 7.12 0.89 3.38
N GLY A 249 7.54 0.91 2.12
CA GLY A 249 7.05 1.81 1.08
C GLY A 249 5.53 1.80 0.89
N SER A 250 4.86 0.67 1.14
CA SER A 250 3.39 0.62 1.03
C SER A 250 2.68 1.35 2.17
N ASP A 251 3.25 1.33 3.40
CA ASP A 251 2.74 2.12 4.52
C ASP A 251 2.98 3.61 4.28
N THR A 252 4.17 3.93 3.77
CA THR A 252 4.56 5.28 3.35
C THR A 252 3.64 5.80 2.24
N SER A 253 3.33 4.99 1.22
CA SER A 253 2.36 5.37 0.16
C SER A 253 0.99 5.70 0.74
N ALA A 254 0.49 4.88 1.67
CA ALA A 254 -0.79 5.12 2.33
C ALA A 254 -0.78 6.44 3.12
N ALA A 255 0.34 6.75 3.80
CA ALA A 255 0.51 8.03 4.50
C ALA A 255 0.54 9.22 3.54
N TYR A 256 1.25 9.13 2.40
CA TYR A 256 1.24 10.17 1.35
C TYR A 256 -0.17 10.40 0.81
N PHE A 257 -0.88 9.35 0.40
CA PHE A 257 -2.26 9.48 -0.06
C PHE A 257 -3.17 10.05 1.02
N GLY A 258 -3.00 9.61 2.28
CA GLY A 258 -3.74 10.13 3.41
C GLY A 258 -3.57 11.64 3.58
N ALA A 259 -2.33 12.12 3.53
CA ALA A 259 -2.00 13.54 3.66
C ALA A 259 -2.52 14.36 2.45
N LEU A 260 -2.29 13.90 1.22
CA LEU A 260 -2.71 14.59 0.00
C LEU A 260 -4.23 14.67 -0.14
N LEU A 261 -4.96 13.66 0.31
CA LEU A 261 -6.42 13.62 0.31
C LEU A 261 -7.05 14.38 1.49
N GLY A 262 -6.26 14.78 2.49
CA GLY A 262 -6.79 15.24 3.76
C GLY A 262 -7.71 14.17 4.37
N ALA A 263 -7.30 12.91 4.31
CA ALA A 263 -8.09 11.79 4.76
C ALA A 263 -8.42 11.91 6.26
N SER A 264 -9.65 11.59 6.63
CA SER A 264 -10.06 11.61 8.04
C SER A 264 -9.34 10.55 8.87
N ARG A 265 -8.84 9.49 8.19
CA ARG A 265 -8.15 8.37 8.82
C ARG A 265 -7.32 7.59 7.80
N VAL A 266 -6.15 7.11 8.24
CA VAL A 266 -5.36 6.09 7.56
C VAL A 266 -5.33 4.86 8.46
N GLU A 267 -5.76 3.70 7.95
CA GLU A 267 -5.78 2.43 8.67
C GLU A 267 -4.74 1.49 8.06
N ILE A 268 -3.76 1.07 8.86
CA ILE A 268 -2.75 0.08 8.48
C ILE A 268 -3.19 -1.28 9.01
N TRP A 269 -3.57 -2.17 8.12
CA TRP A 269 -4.01 -3.54 8.44
C TRP A 269 -2.86 -4.52 8.24
N THR A 270 -2.54 -5.27 9.27
CA THR A 270 -1.42 -6.21 9.33
C THR A 270 -1.85 -7.49 10.07
N ASP A 271 -0.97 -8.50 10.08
CA ASP A 271 -1.17 -9.79 10.75
C ASP A 271 -0.76 -9.78 12.23
N VAL A 272 -0.32 -8.63 12.75
CA VAL A 272 -0.06 -8.43 14.18
C VAL A 272 -1.15 -7.57 14.81
N PRO A 273 -1.40 -7.72 16.15
CA PRO A 273 -2.48 -6.98 16.81
C PRO A 273 -2.30 -5.46 16.86
N GLY A 274 -1.08 -4.96 16.65
CA GLY A 274 -0.73 -3.55 16.71
C GLY A 274 0.63 -3.30 17.34
N MET A 275 0.87 -2.06 17.78
CA MET A 275 2.10 -1.69 18.51
C MET A 275 2.01 -2.11 19.97
N PHE A 276 3.13 -2.59 20.49
CA PHE A 276 3.29 -2.98 21.89
C PHE A 276 4.21 -1.99 22.61
N SER A 277 4.15 -2.00 23.94
CA SER A 277 5.04 -1.18 24.79
C SER A 277 6.52 -1.60 24.74
N ALA A 278 6.80 -2.81 24.26
CA ALA A 278 8.11 -3.38 23.96
C ALA A 278 7.91 -4.56 23.02
N ASN A 279 9.00 -5.12 22.46
CA ASN A 279 8.92 -6.33 21.66
C ASN A 279 8.40 -7.52 22.52
N PRO A 280 7.20 -8.08 22.25
CA PRO A 280 6.62 -9.12 23.06
C PRO A 280 7.40 -10.45 23.03
N LYS A 281 8.34 -10.63 22.10
CA LYS A 281 9.25 -11.78 22.07
C LYS A 281 10.35 -11.67 23.13
N ASP A 282 10.75 -10.45 23.48
CA ASP A 282 11.83 -10.17 24.41
C ASP A 282 11.28 -9.83 25.80
N VAL A 283 10.10 -9.22 25.86
CA VAL A 283 9.43 -8.78 27.09
C VAL A 283 8.05 -9.42 27.16
N PRO A 284 7.88 -10.51 27.92
CA PRO A 284 6.59 -11.23 28.03
C PRO A 284 5.42 -10.38 28.54
N ASP A 285 5.72 -9.36 29.35
CA ASP A 285 4.73 -8.43 29.90
C ASP A 285 4.42 -7.23 29.00
N ALA A 286 4.94 -7.23 27.75
CA ALA A 286 4.65 -6.17 26.79
C ALA A 286 3.15 -6.05 26.52
N ARG A 287 2.63 -4.82 26.57
CA ARG A 287 1.19 -4.53 26.46
C ARG A 287 0.88 -3.93 25.10
N LEU A 288 -0.23 -4.37 24.50
CA LEU A 288 -0.77 -3.75 23.31
C LEU A 288 -1.18 -2.29 23.62
N LEU A 289 -0.68 -1.35 22.83
CA LEU A 289 -0.97 0.06 22.98
C LEU A 289 -2.21 0.38 22.12
N THR A 290 -3.24 0.94 22.77
CA THR A 290 -4.50 1.28 22.12
C THR A 290 -4.53 2.71 21.61
N ARG A 291 -3.63 3.57 22.10
CA ARG A 291 -3.48 4.96 21.70
C ARG A 291 -2.04 5.42 21.94
N LEU A 292 -1.50 6.15 21.00
CA LEU A 292 -0.20 6.81 21.05
C LEU A 292 -0.34 8.17 20.39
N ASP A 293 0.41 9.16 20.87
CA ASP A 293 0.64 10.34 20.06
C ASP A 293 1.76 10.09 19.03
N TYR A 294 1.96 11.03 18.13
CA TYR A 294 2.94 10.88 17.05
C TYR A 294 4.38 10.74 17.56
N TYR A 295 4.75 11.50 18.58
CA TYR A 295 6.11 11.49 19.12
C TYR A 295 6.40 10.20 19.86
N GLU A 296 5.43 9.72 20.68
CA GLU A 296 5.51 8.42 21.35
C GLU A 296 5.65 7.28 20.33
N ALA A 297 4.84 7.30 19.25
CA ALA A 297 4.92 6.29 18.19
C ALA A 297 6.28 6.31 17.48
N GLN A 298 6.85 7.49 17.23
CA GLN A 298 8.16 7.64 16.60
C GLN A 298 9.29 7.10 17.51
N GLU A 299 9.25 7.40 18.79
CA GLU A 299 10.23 6.92 19.76
C GLU A 299 10.19 5.39 19.87
N ILE A 300 9.00 4.82 20.02
CA ILE A 300 8.82 3.36 20.10
C ILE A 300 9.29 2.69 18.80
N ALA A 301 8.96 3.22 17.63
CA ALA A 301 9.37 2.66 16.34
C ALA A 301 10.90 2.69 16.14
N THR A 302 11.59 3.70 16.69
CA THR A 302 13.06 3.79 16.61
C THR A 302 13.78 2.87 17.60
N THR A 303 13.13 2.52 18.70
CA THR A 303 13.68 1.61 19.75
C THR A 303 13.37 0.14 19.50
N GLY A 304 12.52 -0.19 18.50
CA GLY A 304 12.27 -1.57 18.06
C GLY A 304 11.19 -2.30 18.83
N ALA A 305 10.20 -1.60 19.35
CA ALA A 305 9.04 -2.20 20.00
C ALA A 305 7.96 -2.64 18.99
#